data_b16e29e6842e51a438984843ad4fd6b7
#
_entry.id   b16e29e6842e51a438984843ad4fd6b7
#
_cell.length_a   1.000
_cell.length_b   1.000
_cell.length_c   1.000
_cell.angle_alpha   90.00
_cell.angle_beta   90.00
_cell.angle_gamma   90.00
#
_symmetry.space_group_name_H-M   'P 1'
#
loop_
_entity.id
_entity.type
_entity.pdbx_description
1 polymer ?
#
loop_
_entity_poly.entity_id
_entity_poly.type
_entity_poly.pdbx_seq_one_letter_code
_entity_poly.pdbx_strand_id
1 'polypeptide(L)'
;MSMALDDKQQGHDDEQLPELAEPRSTAEVAEALQASGMVDELLAQIDTGQIQITGEGGLIPGLIKLALERGLKAELTDHLGYAKGDPAGRELPNARNGSSPKTVASEAGPVELNIPRDRDGTFTPRLVPKGSRRLGGLDDIIISLYAGGMTLRDIQHHLASTIGTDLSHETISKICDCL
;
A
#
# COMPACT_ATOMS: atom_id res chain seq x y z
N MET A 1 47.41 -48.49 15.35
CA MET A 1 45.97 -48.24 15.45
C MET A 1 45.76 -46.76 15.16
N SER A 2 45.42 -46.51 13.89
CA SER A 2 45.21 -45.12 13.35
C SER A 2 43.73 -44.86 13.34
N MET A 3 43.28 -43.81 14.02
CA MET A 3 41.89 -43.35 14.00
C MET A 3 41.83 -42.10 13.13
N ALA A 4 41.25 -42.27 11.93
CA ALA A 4 40.93 -41.19 11.01
C ALA A 4 39.77 -40.35 11.58
N LEU A 5 39.96 -39.07 11.68
CA LEU A 5 38.91 -38.07 11.97
C LEU A 5 38.23 -37.76 10.67
N ASP A 6 36.93 -38.03 10.65
CA ASP A 6 36.00 -37.78 9.54
C ASP A 6 35.70 -36.28 9.48
N ASP A 7 36.20 -35.62 8.47
CA ASP A 7 35.97 -34.18 8.20
C ASP A 7 34.61 -34.03 7.51
N LYS A 8 33.57 -33.76 8.30
CA LYS A 8 32.25 -33.38 7.78
C LYS A 8 32.31 -31.97 7.22
N GLN A 9 32.55 -31.87 5.95
CA GLN A 9 32.33 -30.70 5.12
C GLN A 9 30.85 -30.31 5.16
N GLN A 10 30.49 -29.35 5.99
CA GLN A 10 29.20 -28.66 5.96
C GLN A 10 29.17 -27.79 4.69
N GLY A 11 28.43 -28.27 3.70
CA GLY A 11 28.07 -27.47 2.54
C GLY A 11 27.30 -26.22 3.00
N HIS A 12 27.91 -25.10 2.82
CA HIS A 12 27.27 -23.79 2.91
C HIS A 12 26.44 -23.65 1.63
N ASP A 13 25.15 -23.95 1.72
CA ASP A 13 24.22 -23.56 0.67
C ASP A 13 24.14 -22.03 0.69
N ASP A 14 24.93 -21.42 -0.17
CA ASP A 14 24.77 -20.03 -0.56
C ASP A 14 23.39 -19.91 -1.24
N GLU A 15 22.37 -19.62 -0.44
CA GLU A 15 21.06 -19.20 -0.91
C GLU A 15 21.24 -17.85 -1.64
N GLN A 16 21.57 -17.95 -2.94
CA GLN A 16 21.64 -16.81 -3.84
C GLN A 16 20.29 -16.09 -3.76
N LEU A 17 20.30 -14.90 -3.17
CA LEU A 17 19.19 -13.96 -3.28
C LEU A 17 18.82 -13.86 -4.76
N PRO A 18 17.53 -14.02 -5.12
CA PRO A 18 17.12 -13.92 -6.52
C PRO A 18 17.59 -12.57 -7.05
N GLU A 19 18.42 -12.61 -8.08
CA GLU A 19 18.87 -11.45 -8.83
C GLU A 19 17.64 -10.58 -9.13
N LEU A 20 17.63 -9.35 -8.61
CA LEU A 20 16.53 -8.43 -8.83
C LEU A 20 16.38 -8.25 -10.33
N ALA A 21 15.37 -8.88 -10.90
CA ALA A 21 15.03 -8.74 -12.30
C ALA A 21 14.94 -7.25 -12.65
N GLU A 22 15.50 -6.85 -13.78
CA GLU A 22 15.43 -5.50 -14.32
C GLU A 22 13.99 -4.94 -14.19
N PRO A 23 13.83 -3.66 -13.84
CA PRO A 23 12.49 -3.07 -13.67
C PRO A 23 11.74 -3.15 -15.00
N ARG A 24 10.70 -3.98 -15.05
CA ARG A 24 9.84 -4.12 -16.22
C ARG A 24 9.04 -2.83 -16.43
N SER A 25 8.85 -2.47 -17.68
CA SER A 25 7.93 -1.39 -18.02
C SER A 25 6.48 -1.73 -17.62
N THR A 26 5.66 -0.72 -17.40
CA THR A 26 4.23 -0.92 -17.08
C THR A 26 3.52 -1.74 -18.15
N ALA A 27 3.92 -1.59 -19.42
CA ALA A 27 3.38 -2.35 -20.55
C ALA A 27 3.73 -3.84 -20.45
N GLU A 28 4.98 -4.19 -20.17
CA GLU A 28 5.42 -5.59 -19.98
C GLU A 28 4.72 -6.26 -18.80
N VAL A 29 4.48 -5.51 -17.73
CA VAL A 29 3.72 -6.03 -16.57
C VAL A 29 2.26 -6.28 -16.96
N ALA A 30 1.64 -5.37 -17.71
CA ALA A 30 0.26 -5.53 -18.18
C ALA A 30 0.13 -6.74 -19.13
N GLU A 31 1.06 -6.92 -20.07
CA GLU A 31 1.10 -8.10 -20.95
C GLU A 31 1.25 -9.41 -20.18
N ALA A 32 2.14 -9.45 -19.19
CA ALA A 32 2.34 -10.63 -18.35
C ALA A 32 1.09 -10.97 -17.52
N LEU A 33 0.41 -9.97 -16.97
CA LEU A 33 -0.85 -10.14 -16.25
C LEU A 33 -1.95 -10.68 -17.19
N GLN A 34 -2.06 -10.14 -18.39
CA GLN A 34 -3.02 -10.59 -19.39
C GLN A 34 -2.75 -12.03 -19.83
N ALA A 35 -1.47 -12.37 -20.11
CA ALA A 35 -1.06 -13.72 -20.46
C ALA A 35 -1.29 -14.76 -19.36
N SER A 36 -1.36 -14.35 -18.09
CA SER A 36 -1.65 -15.25 -16.96
C SER A 36 -3.11 -15.69 -16.86
N GLY A 37 -4.03 -15.07 -17.62
CA GLY A 37 -5.49 -15.26 -17.51
C GLY A 37 -6.13 -14.66 -16.27
N MET A 38 -5.35 -14.11 -15.35
CA MET A 38 -5.87 -13.51 -14.10
C MET A 38 -6.74 -12.28 -14.37
N VAL A 39 -6.38 -11.50 -15.40
CA VAL A 39 -7.15 -10.31 -15.81
C VAL A 39 -8.52 -10.73 -16.35
N ASP A 40 -8.59 -11.78 -17.17
CA ASP A 40 -9.84 -12.27 -17.75
C ASP A 40 -10.77 -12.79 -16.65
N GLU A 41 -10.25 -13.48 -15.64
CA GLU A 41 -11.03 -13.93 -14.48
C GLU A 41 -11.58 -12.75 -13.66
N LEU A 42 -10.75 -11.71 -13.42
CA LEU A 42 -11.19 -10.51 -12.74
C LEU A 42 -12.26 -9.75 -13.53
N LEU A 43 -12.09 -9.60 -14.84
CA LEU A 43 -13.07 -8.95 -15.72
C LEU A 43 -14.41 -9.70 -15.73
N ALA A 44 -14.38 -11.03 -15.78
CA ALA A 44 -15.61 -11.84 -15.69
C ALA A 44 -16.36 -11.63 -14.37
N GLN A 45 -15.65 -11.44 -13.25
CA GLN A 45 -16.27 -11.14 -11.96
C GLN A 45 -16.83 -9.71 -11.90
N ILE A 46 -16.20 -8.75 -12.59
CA ILE A 46 -16.72 -7.38 -12.74
C ILE A 46 -17.97 -7.38 -13.59
N ASP A 47 -17.97 -8.06 -14.74
CA ASP A 47 -19.10 -8.14 -15.67
C ASP A 47 -20.33 -8.79 -15.01
N THR A 48 -20.12 -9.73 -14.10
CA THR A 48 -21.21 -10.36 -13.32
C THR A 48 -21.65 -9.53 -12.11
N GLY A 49 -21.02 -8.37 -11.85
CA GLY A 49 -21.31 -7.50 -10.72
C GLY A 49 -20.86 -8.05 -9.35
N GLN A 50 -20.04 -9.10 -9.33
CA GLN A 50 -19.50 -9.69 -8.10
C GLN A 50 -18.42 -8.82 -7.48
N ILE A 51 -17.67 -8.08 -8.32
CA ILE A 51 -16.62 -7.16 -7.90
C ILE A 51 -16.91 -5.77 -8.46
N GLN A 52 -16.88 -4.76 -7.60
CA GLN A 52 -16.89 -3.36 -8.01
C GLN A 52 -15.47 -2.89 -8.32
N ILE A 53 -15.31 -2.00 -9.30
CA ILE A 53 -13.99 -1.46 -9.67
C ILE A 53 -13.53 -0.43 -8.63
N THR A 54 -14.42 0.50 -8.27
CA THR A 54 -14.16 1.62 -7.35
C THR A 54 -15.12 1.59 -6.18
N GLY A 55 -14.96 2.50 -5.22
CA GLY A 55 -15.80 2.59 -4.03
C GLY A 55 -15.28 1.71 -2.89
N GLU A 56 -16.07 1.62 -1.82
CA GLU A 56 -15.73 0.83 -0.64
C GLU A 56 -15.64 -0.67 -1.00
N GLY A 57 -14.51 -1.29 -0.70
CA GLY A 57 -14.27 -2.70 -1.02
C GLY A 57 -14.00 -2.99 -2.50
N GLY A 58 -13.88 -1.97 -3.36
CA GLY A 58 -13.61 -2.14 -4.78
C GLY A 58 -12.22 -2.68 -5.08
N LEU A 59 -12.04 -3.17 -6.32
CA LEU A 59 -10.78 -3.77 -6.79
C LEU A 59 -9.62 -2.79 -6.70
N ILE A 60 -9.79 -1.55 -7.18
CA ILE A 60 -8.72 -0.54 -7.21
C ILE A 60 -8.30 -0.14 -5.79
N PRO A 61 -9.21 0.19 -4.84
CA PRO A 61 -8.85 0.38 -3.43
C PRO A 61 -8.14 -0.84 -2.84
N GLY A 62 -8.54 -2.06 -3.20
CA GLY A 62 -7.88 -3.30 -2.77
C GLY A 62 -6.43 -3.40 -3.25
N LEU A 63 -6.15 -3.07 -4.51
CA LEU A 63 -4.79 -3.03 -5.07
C LEU A 63 -3.94 -1.93 -4.41
N ILE A 64 -4.50 -0.74 -4.21
CA ILE A 64 -3.84 0.36 -3.50
C ILE A 64 -3.47 -0.09 -2.08
N LYS A 65 -4.39 -0.75 -1.37
CA LYS A 65 -4.13 -1.32 -0.04
C LYS A 65 -2.93 -2.26 -0.04
N LEU A 66 -2.91 -3.23 -0.96
CA LEU A 66 -1.82 -4.21 -1.05
C LEU A 66 -0.47 -3.54 -1.30
N ALA A 67 -0.43 -2.58 -2.23
CA ALA A 67 0.79 -1.85 -2.56
C ALA A 67 1.31 -1.02 -1.37
N LEU A 68 0.42 -0.25 -0.72
CA LEU A 68 0.78 0.58 0.42
C LEU A 68 1.20 -0.24 1.63
N GLU A 69 0.48 -1.32 1.98
CA GLU A 69 0.85 -2.17 3.11
C GLU A 69 2.18 -2.90 2.88
N ARG A 70 2.49 -3.27 1.63
CA ARG A 70 3.80 -3.81 1.27
C ARG A 70 4.91 -2.77 1.44
N GLY A 71 4.71 -1.56 0.93
CA GLY A 71 5.66 -0.45 1.09
C GLY A 71 5.88 -0.06 2.55
N LEU A 72 4.81 0.03 3.35
CA LEU A 72 4.89 0.31 4.78
C LEU A 72 5.67 -0.76 5.56
N LYS A 73 5.53 -2.04 5.18
CA LYS A 73 6.32 -3.14 5.76
C LYS A 73 7.81 -3.02 5.40
N ALA A 74 8.11 -2.60 4.17
CA ALA A 74 9.48 -2.33 3.74
C ALA A 74 10.07 -1.15 4.52
N GLU A 75 9.37 -0.01 4.61
CA GLU A 75 9.79 1.14 5.42
C GLU A 75 10.07 0.77 6.89
N LEU A 76 9.21 -0.09 7.50
CA LEU A 76 9.46 -0.56 8.86
C LEU A 76 10.68 -1.47 8.94
N THR A 77 10.93 -2.30 7.93
CA THR A 77 12.12 -3.15 7.85
C THR A 77 13.39 -2.31 7.79
N ASP A 78 13.40 -1.28 6.93
CA ASP A 78 14.53 -0.34 6.83
C ASP A 78 14.75 0.44 8.14
N HIS A 79 13.65 0.88 8.78
CA HIS A 79 13.71 1.59 10.07
C HIS A 79 14.29 0.74 11.20
N LEU A 80 13.94 -0.55 11.26
CA LEU A 80 14.41 -1.47 12.30
C LEU A 80 15.77 -2.09 11.98
N GLY A 81 16.19 -2.11 10.71
CA GLY A 81 17.45 -2.70 10.26
C GLY A 81 17.45 -4.23 10.15
N TYR A 82 16.27 -4.90 10.25
CA TYR A 82 16.16 -6.36 10.11
C TYR A 82 14.83 -6.80 9.50
N ALA A 83 14.83 -7.93 8.79
CA ALA A 83 13.65 -8.51 8.18
C ALA A 83 12.70 -9.17 9.21
N LYS A 84 11.44 -9.39 8.82
CA LYS A 84 10.50 -10.12 9.68
C LYS A 84 10.92 -11.58 9.77
N GLY A 85 11.14 -12.06 11.01
CA GLY A 85 11.57 -13.44 11.27
C GLY A 85 13.09 -13.61 11.39
N ASP A 86 13.86 -12.57 11.12
CA ASP A 86 15.31 -12.59 11.27
C ASP A 86 15.71 -12.77 12.76
N PRO A 87 16.54 -13.77 13.07
CA PRO A 87 17.05 -13.99 14.43
C PRO A 87 17.84 -12.81 14.98
N ALA A 88 18.54 -12.05 14.14
CA ALA A 88 19.30 -10.87 14.54
C ALA A 88 18.44 -9.79 15.21
N GLY A 89 17.14 -9.75 14.87
CA GLY A 89 16.20 -8.82 15.51
C GLY A 89 15.95 -9.08 16.99
N ARG A 90 16.37 -10.24 17.55
CA ARG A 90 16.22 -10.55 18.98
C ARG A 90 17.20 -9.79 19.86
N GLU A 91 18.32 -9.38 19.29
CA GLU A 91 19.40 -8.66 19.98
C GLU A 91 19.23 -7.14 19.88
N LEU A 92 18.31 -6.68 19.04
CA LEU A 92 18.08 -5.25 18.84
C LEU A 92 17.07 -4.68 19.85
N PRO A 93 17.26 -3.43 20.29
CA PRO A 93 16.44 -2.83 21.35
C PRO A 93 14.99 -2.59 20.89
N ASN A 94 14.78 -2.23 19.62
CA ASN A 94 13.47 -1.96 19.08
C ASN A 94 12.92 -3.15 18.28
N ALA A 95 11.61 -3.34 18.29
CA ALA A 95 10.96 -4.49 17.66
C ALA A 95 9.62 -4.10 17.01
N ARG A 96 9.18 -4.93 16.06
CA ARG A 96 7.83 -4.81 15.50
C ARG A 96 6.77 -4.98 16.58
N ASN A 97 5.76 -4.11 16.59
CA ASN A 97 4.69 -4.09 17.59
C ASN A 97 3.30 -4.08 16.96
N GLY A 98 3.04 -5.05 16.09
CA GLY A 98 1.75 -5.17 15.41
C GLY A 98 1.47 -4.04 14.42
N SER A 99 0.18 -3.76 14.21
CA SER A 99 -0.30 -2.71 13.33
C SER A 99 -1.53 -2.03 13.91
N SER A 100 -1.86 -0.84 13.42
CA SER A 100 -3.11 -0.13 13.73
C SER A 100 -3.91 0.13 12.46
N PRO A 101 -5.25 -0.08 12.48
CA PRO A 101 -6.09 0.23 11.34
C PRO A 101 -6.17 1.75 11.12
N LYS A 102 -6.23 2.14 9.85
CA LYS A 102 -6.38 3.53 9.42
C LYS A 102 -7.09 3.56 8.07
N THR A 103 -8.16 4.30 7.97
CA THR A 103 -8.82 4.57 6.69
C THR A 103 -8.27 5.85 6.08
N VAL A 104 -7.91 5.80 4.81
CA VAL A 104 -7.49 6.94 4.00
C VAL A 104 -8.37 7.02 2.76
N ALA A 105 -8.75 8.24 2.38
CA ALA A 105 -9.49 8.49 1.15
C ALA A 105 -8.54 8.49 -0.05
N SER A 106 -8.92 7.82 -1.13
CA SER A 106 -8.21 7.82 -2.41
C SER A 106 -9.14 8.22 -3.55
N GLU A 107 -8.59 8.44 -4.73
CA GLU A 107 -9.32 8.70 -5.97
C GLU A 107 -10.29 7.58 -6.38
N ALA A 108 -10.04 6.36 -5.91
CA ALA A 108 -10.85 5.20 -6.22
C ALA A 108 -11.81 4.79 -5.09
N GLY A 109 -11.77 5.52 -3.96
CA GLY A 109 -12.60 5.24 -2.78
C GLY A 109 -11.78 5.14 -1.49
N PRO A 110 -12.44 4.83 -0.37
CA PRO A 110 -11.78 4.65 0.91
C PRO A 110 -10.93 3.39 0.91
N VAL A 111 -9.73 3.49 1.49
CA VAL A 111 -8.76 2.40 1.63
C VAL A 111 -8.49 2.16 3.11
N GLU A 112 -8.82 0.98 3.60
CA GLU A 112 -8.49 0.55 4.95
C GLU A 112 -7.10 -0.06 5.00
N LEU A 113 -6.17 0.58 5.69
CA LEU A 113 -4.77 0.19 5.82
C LEU A 113 -4.47 -0.32 7.22
N ASN A 114 -3.56 -1.29 7.31
CA ASN A 114 -2.93 -1.72 8.55
C ASN A 114 -1.54 -1.09 8.64
N ILE A 115 -1.44 0.04 9.34
CA ILE A 115 -0.17 0.76 9.51
C ILE A 115 0.70 0.01 10.53
N PRO A 116 1.86 -0.50 10.14
CA PRO A 116 2.74 -1.21 11.06
C PRO A 116 3.36 -0.25 12.09
N ARG A 117 3.72 -0.79 13.26
CA ARG A 117 4.30 -0.03 14.36
C ARG A 117 5.51 -0.74 14.92
N ASP A 118 6.42 0.04 15.47
CA ASP A 118 7.52 -0.43 16.30
C ASP A 118 7.15 -0.32 17.80
N ARG A 119 7.94 -0.99 18.64
CA ARG A 119 7.73 -0.99 20.09
C ARG A 119 7.95 0.38 20.72
N ASP A 120 8.96 1.12 20.24
CA ASP A 120 9.37 2.39 20.81
C ASP A 120 8.55 3.57 20.26
N GLY A 121 7.68 3.33 19.24
CA GLY A 121 6.83 4.35 18.63
C GLY A 121 7.59 5.39 17.80
N THR A 122 8.82 5.11 17.46
CA THR A 122 9.74 6.00 16.71
C THR A 122 9.51 5.92 15.20
N PHE A 123 8.91 4.85 14.71
CA PHE A 123 8.58 4.69 13.29
C PHE A 123 7.60 5.74 12.80
N THR A 124 8.00 6.47 11.78
CA THR A 124 7.15 7.47 11.10
C THR A 124 7.11 7.13 9.62
N PRO A 125 6.00 6.51 9.14
CA PRO A 125 5.87 6.13 7.75
C PRO A 125 5.84 7.36 6.84
N ARG A 126 6.53 7.28 5.69
CA ARG A 126 6.56 8.33 4.65
C ARG A 126 5.45 8.15 3.63
N LEU A 127 5.14 6.90 3.27
CA LEU A 127 4.05 6.59 2.31
C LEU A 127 2.69 7.05 2.81
N VAL A 128 2.43 6.89 4.12
CA VAL A 128 1.17 7.32 4.74
C VAL A 128 1.49 8.06 6.05
N PRO A 129 1.83 9.33 5.98
CA PRO A 129 2.25 10.12 7.15
C PRO A 129 1.24 10.10 8.30
N LYS A 130 1.75 10.26 9.54
CA LYS A 130 0.88 10.42 10.71
C LYS A 130 -0.06 11.62 10.50
N GLY A 131 -1.37 11.43 10.75
CA GLY A 131 -2.36 12.49 10.56
C GLY A 131 -2.94 12.59 9.13
N SER A 132 -2.26 12.08 8.10
CA SER A 132 -2.83 12.06 6.74
C SER A 132 -4.08 11.16 6.70
N ARG A 133 -5.16 11.68 6.14
CA ARG A 133 -6.43 10.95 5.92
C ARG A 133 -6.77 10.80 4.44
N ARG A 134 -5.91 11.34 3.57
CA ARG A 134 -6.10 11.30 2.11
C ARG A 134 -4.79 10.93 1.42
N LEU A 135 -4.89 10.33 0.27
CA LEU A 135 -3.78 10.13 -0.67
C LEU A 135 -3.74 11.33 -1.64
N GLY A 136 -2.54 11.69 -2.09
CA GLY A 136 -2.27 12.97 -2.75
C GLY A 136 -3.15 13.34 -3.94
N GLY A 137 -3.49 12.41 -4.84
CA GLY A 137 -4.29 12.70 -6.03
C GLY A 137 -5.70 13.21 -5.77
N LEU A 138 -6.29 12.88 -4.62
CA LEU A 138 -7.63 13.32 -4.28
C LEU A 138 -7.72 14.84 -4.05
N ASP A 139 -6.70 15.44 -3.47
CA ASP A 139 -6.67 16.90 -3.26
C ASP A 139 -6.62 17.64 -4.61
N ASP A 140 -5.87 17.14 -5.59
CA ASP A 140 -5.78 17.70 -6.94
C ASP A 140 -7.12 17.63 -7.68
N ILE A 141 -7.87 16.53 -7.52
CA ILE A 141 -9.23 16.39 -8.07
C ILE A 141 -10.16 17.44 -7.47
N ILE A 142 -10.16 17.61 -6.14
CA ILE A 142 -10.99 18.60 -5.45
C ILE A 142 -10.69 20.02 -5.94
N ILE A 143 -9.41 20.35 -6.07
CA ILE A 143 -8.97 21.66 -6.59
C ILE A 143 -9.45 21.85 -8.04
N SER A 144 -9.33 20.83 -8.87
CA SER A 144 -9.78 20.89 -10.27
C SER A 144 -11.28 21.09 -10.40
N LEU A 145 -12.08 20.39 -9.59
CA LEU A 145 -13.54 20.55 -9.56
C LEU A 145 -13.96 21.95 -9.10
N TYR A 146 -13.29 22.48 -8.08
CA TYR A 146 -13.52 23.83 -7.58
C TYR A 146 -13.15 24.90 -8.60
N ALA A 147 -11.98 24.78 -9.23
CA ALA A 147 -11.54 25.68 -10.30
C ALA A 147 -12.47 25.59 -11.55
N GLY A 148 -13.11 24.43 -11.78
CA GLY A 148 -14.14 24.22 -12.78
C GLY A 148 -15.49 24.86 -12.45
N GLY A 149 -15.64 25.50 -11.27
CA GLY A 149 -16.83 26.27 -10.88
C GLY A 149 -17.84 25.47 -10.04
N MET A 150 -17.50 24.27 -9.55
CA MET A 150 -18.36 23.54 -8.62
C MET A 150 -18.35 24.19 -7.24
N THR A 151 -19.50 24.21 -6.58
CA THR A 151 -19.57 24.65 -5.18
C THR A 151 -19.00 23.56 -4.26
N LEU A 152 -18.55 23.93 -3.06
CA LEU A 152 -18.03 22.97 -2.07
C LEU A 152 -19.05 21.86 -1.75
N ARG A 153 -20.35 22.17 -1.79
CA ARG A 153 -21.42 21.21 -1.57
C ARG A 153 -21.58 20.25 -2.73
N ASP A 154 -21.45 20.75 -3.96
CA ASP A 154 -21.51 19.92 -5.16
C ASP A 154 -20.31 18.97 -5.23
N ILE A 155 -19.12 19.45 -4.84
CA ILE A 155 -17.90 18.62 -4.75
C ILE A 155 -18.10 17.51 -3.72
N GLN A 156 -18.61 17.84 -2.51
CA GLN A 156 -18.90 16.84 -1.48
C GLN A 156 -19.86 15.77 -2.01
N HIS A 157 -20.97 16.18 -2.63
CA HIS A 157 -21.95 15.26 -3.20
C HIS A 157 -21.34 14.40 -4.32
N HIS A 158 -20.55 15.02 -5.19
CA HIS A 158 -19.87 14.31 -6.29
C HIS A 158 -18.92 13.23 -5.77
N LEU A 159 -18.06 13.54 -4.79
CA LEU A 159 -17.14 12.57 -4.21
C LEU A 159 -17.87 11.42 -3.53
N ALA A 160 -18.92 11.72 -2.76
CA ALA A 160 -19.71 10.69 -2.09
C ALA A 160 -20.42 9.77 -3.09
N SER A 161 -20.98 10.32 -4.18
CA SER A 161 -21.75 9.55 -5.17
C SER A 161 -20.87 8.78 -6.16
N THR A 162 -19.68 9.30 -6.50
CA THR A 162 -18.84 8.74 -7.57
C THR A 162 -17.80 7.76 -7.05
N ILE A 163 -17.16 8.08 -5.93
CA ILE A 163 -16.07 7.27 -5.38
C ILE A 163 -16.33 6.76 -3.96
N GLY A 164 -17.51 7.02 -3.41
CA GLY A 164 -17.89 6.58 -2.06
C GLY A 164 -17.09 7.22 -0.94
N THR A 165 -16.48 8.39 -1.19
CA THR A 165 -15.66 9.11 -0.20
C THR A 165 -16.45 10.29 0.35
N ASP A 166 -16.75 10.26 1.65
CA ASP A 166 -17.41 11.36 2.35
C ASP A 166 -16.37 12.27 3.03
N LEU A 167 -16.25 13.49 2.53
CA LEU A 167 -15.41 14.54 3.11
C LEU A 167 -16.29 15.65 3.65
N SER A 168 -15.94 16.18 4.82
CA SER A 168 -16.65 17.32 5.38
C SER A 168 -16.43 18.58 4.53
N HIS A 169 -17.44 19.44 4.48
CA HIS A 169 -17.39 20.74 3.82
C HIS A 169 -16.15 21.57 4.26
N GLU A 170 -15.84 21.53 5.55
CA GLU A 170 -14.66 22.22 6.11
C GLU A 170 -13.34 21.65 5.55
N THR A 171 -13.27 20.33 5.34
CA THR A 171 -12.09 19.69 4.75
C THR A 171 -11.90 20.12 3.30
N ILE A 172 -12.98 20.13 2.51
CA ILE A 172 -12.94 20.57 1.10
C ILE A 172 -12.56 22.04 1.01
N SER A 173 -13.14 22.92 1.87
CA SER A 173 -12.77 24.34 1.93
C SER A 173 -11.27 24.53 2.20
N LYS A 174 -10.73 23.83 3.20
CA LYS A 174 -9.29 23.91 3.51
C LYS A 174 -8.38 23.50 2.35
N ILE A 175 -8.80 22.53 1.54
CA ILE A 175 -8.04 22.11 0.35
C ILE A 175 -8.09 23.22 -0.71
N CYS A 176 -9.26 23.79 -0.94
CA CYS A 176 -9.44 24.88 -1.93
C CYS A 176 -8.75 26.19 -1.50
N ASP A 177 -8.64 26.46 -0.19
CA ASP A 177 -7.98 27.65 0.34
C ASP A 177 -6.44 27.61 0.19
N CYS A 178 -5.88 26.47 -0.24
CA CYS A 178 -4.45 26.32 -0.52
C CYS A 178 -4.06 26.77 -1.95
N LEU A 179 -5.01 27.28 -2.73
CA LEU A 179 -4.79 27.92 -4.04
C LEU A 179 -4.36 29.37 -3.88
#